data_fd7ce642d95ce83f49bbe1a4f266075f
#
_entry.id   fd7ce642d95ce83f49bbe1a4f266075f
#
_cell.length_a   1.000
_cell.length_b   1.000
_cell.length_c   1.000
_cell.angle_alpha   90.00
_cell.angle_beta   90.00
_cell.angle_gamma   90.00
#
_symmetry.space_group_name_H-M   'P 1'
#
loop_
_entity.id
_entity.type
_entity.pdbx_description
1 polymer ?
#
loop_
_entity_poly.entity_id
_entity_poly.type
_entity_poly.pdbx_seq_one_letter_code
_entity_poly.pdbx_strand_id
1 'polypeptide(L)'
;RFFTVYGPAGRPDMAYFGFTNKLVKGETIKIFNYGNCKRDFTYIDDIVQGITLVMERAPEKAVGEDGLPLPPYAVYNIGNNTPENLLDFVDILQEELVAAGLLPKDYDFAAHKKLVPMQPGDVPVTYADTSALETDFGFKPSTSLREGLRRFARWYKDFYGC
;
A
#
# COMPACT_ATOMS: atom_id res chain seq x y z
N ARG A 1 -0.11 -11.12 8.34
CA ARG A 1 -0.92 -9.89 8.42
C ARG A 1 -0.36 -8.86 7.44
N PHE A 2 -1.23 -8.26 6.62
CA PHE A 2 -0.86 -7.22 5.66
C PHE A 2 -1.28 -5.85 6.17
N PHE A 3 -0.55 -4.81 5.73
CA PHE A 3 -0.89 -3.41 5.95
C PHE A 3 -1.54 -2.83 4.69
N THR A 4 -1.24 -1.58 4.31
CA THR A 4 -1.87 -0.98 3.13
C THR A 4 -1.24 -1.53 1.84
N VAL A 5 -1.81 -2.59 1.29
CA VAL A 5 -1.35 -3.19 0.02
C VAL A 5 -1.86 -2.36 -1.15
N TYR A 6 -0.99 -2.12 -2.12
CA TYR A 6 -1.32 -1.38 -3.34
C TYR A 6 -0.65 -1.99 -4.57
N GLY A 7 -1.17 -1.66 -5.76
CA GLY A 7 -0.62 -2.14 -7.03
C GLY A 7 -1.71 -2.50 -8.05
N PRO A 8 -1.32 -3.14 -9.17
CA PRO A 8 -2.24 -3.65 -10.18
C PRO A 8 -3.32 -4.57 -9.61
N ALA A 9 -4.50 -4.59 -10.26
CA ALA A 9 -5.67 -5.39 -9.88
C ALA A 9 -6.14 -5.19 -8.42
N GLY A 10 -5.82 -4.05 -7.82
CA GLY A 10 -6.19 -3.74 -6.45
C GLY A 10 -7.67 -3.39 -6.27
N ARG A 11 -8.13 -3.33 -5.02
CA ARG A 11 -9.52 -3.01 -4.70
C ARG A 11 -9.87 -1.58 -5.08
N PRO A 12 -11.03 -1.34 -5.75
CA PRO A 12 -11.43 0.00 -6.19
C PRO A 12 -11.73 1.01 -5.06
N ASP A 13 -11.99 0.53 -3.85
CA ASP A 13 -12.23 1.35 -2.65
C ASP A 13 -10.94 1.87 -1.99
N MET A 14 -9.77 1.36 -2.38
CA MET A 14 -8.49 1.87 -1.90
C MET A 14 -8.19 3.27 -2.43
N ALA A 15 -7.52 4.09 -1.61
CA ALA A 15 -7.27 5.51 -1.90
C ALA A 15 -6.63 5.74 -3.28
N TYR A 16 -5.56 5.01 -3.62
CA TYR A 16 -4.87 5.16 -4.90
C TYR A 16 -5.78 4.88 -6.10
N PHE A 17 -6.65 3.88 -5.98
CA PHE A 17 -7.61 3.52 -7.03
C PHE A 17 -8.74 4.53 -7.12
N GLY A 18 -9.35 4.87 -5.98
CA GLY A 18 -10.43 5.85 -5.90
C GLY A 18 -10.00 7.25 -6.35
N PHE A 19 -8.77 7.67 -6.03
CA PHE A 19 -8.21 8.94 -6.49
C PHE A 19 -7.98 8.91 -8.00
N THR A 20 -7.40 7.84 -8.55
CA THR A 20 -7.22 7.69 -9.99
C THR A 20 -8.54 7.76 -10.73
N ASN A 21 -9.57 7.03 -10.30
CA ASN A 21 -10.90 7.06 -10.90
C ASN A 21 -11.49 8.47 -10.96
N LYS A 22 -11.30 9.27 -9.91
CA LYS A 22 -11.80 10.66 -9.86
C LYS A 22 -10.98 11.59 -10.73
N LEU A 23 -9.66 11.54 -10.63
CA LEU A 23 -8.77 12.42 -11.38
C LEU A 23 -8.92 12.23 -12.90
N VAL A 24 -9.01 10.99 -13.36
CA VAL A 24 -9.25 10.68 -14.79
C VAL A 24 -10.59 11.23 -15.30
N LYS A 25 -11.59 11.34 -14.42
CA LYS A 25 -12.90 11.96 -14.74
C LYS A 25 -12.93 13.48 -14.55
N GLY A 26 -11.83 14.11 -14.15
CA GLY A 26 -11.79 15.52 -13.82
C GLY A 26 -12.52 15.88 -12.51
N GLU A 27 -12.74 14.90 -11.63
CA GLU A 27 -13.39 15.10 -10.34
C GLU A 27 -12.37 15.46 -9.25
N THR A 28 -12.84 16.17 -8.21
CA THR A 28 -12.01 16.56 -7.07
C THR A 28 -11.85 15.40 -6.07
N ILE A 29 -10.62 15.11 -5.66
CA ILE A 29 -10.31 14.18 -4.58
C ILE A 29 -10.36 14.89 -3.23
N LYS A 30 -10.82 14.16 -2.19
CA LYS A 30 -10.81 14.62 -0.80
C LYS A 30 -9.64 13.98 -0.06
N ILE A 31 -8.80 14.81 0.52
CA ILE A 31 -7.64 14.39 1.31
C ILE A 31 -7.97 14.65 2.76
N PHE A 32 -8.21 13.58 3.53
CA PHE A 32 -8.62 13.65 4.93
C PHE A 32 -7.48 14.03 5.86
N ASN A 33 -7.84 14.47 7.07
CA ASN A 33 -6.94 15.00 8.07
C ASN A 33 -5.98 16.07 7.52
N TYR A 34 -6.44 16.85 6.55
CA TYR A 34 -5.61 17.88 5.88
C TYR A 34 -4.29 17.33 5.32
N GLY A 35 -4.23 16.02 5.05
CA GLY A 35 -3.02 15.32 4.61
C GLY A 35 -2.09 14.86 5.73
N ASN A 36 -2.39 15.15 7.01
CA ASN A 36 -1.56 14.76 8.16
C ASN A 36 -1.75 13.29 8.54
N CYS A 37 -1.62 12.40 7.58
CA CYS A 37 -1.68 10.96 7.76
C CYS A 37 -0.45 10.29 7.16
N LYS A 38 -0.01 9.20 7.80
CA LYS A 38 1.04 8.34 7.28
C LYS A 38 0.54 6.91 7.17
N ARG A 39 0.88 6.24 6.09
CA ARG A 39 0.51 4.84 5.85
C ARG A 39 1.72 4.06 5.38
N ASP A 40 1.83 2.85 5.87
CA ASP A 40 2.80 1.88 5.40
C ASP A 40 2.24 1.22 4.13
N PHE A 41 2.66 1.74 2.97
CA PHE A 41 2.27 1.21 1.66
C PHE A 41 3.21 0.10 1.24
N THR A 42 2.66 -1.08 0.97
CA THR A 42 3.43 -2.25 0.53
C THR A 42 2.97 -2.70 -0.85
N TYR A 43 3.90 -2.78 -1.79
CA TYR A 43 3.58 -3.18 -3.15
C TYR A 43 3.18 -4.65 -3.23
N ILE A 44 2.22 -4.98 -4.10
CA ILE A 44 1.62 -6.32 -4.19
C ILE A 44 2.65 -7.43 -4.45
N ASP A 45 3.67 -7.21 -5.28
CA ASP A 45 4.67 -8.23 -5.57
C ASP A 45 5.52 -8.56 -4.33
N ASP A 46 5.84 -7.55 -3.50
CA ASP A 46 6.53 -7.77 -2.22
C ASP A 46 5.67 -8.59 -1.26
N ILE A 47 4.35 -8.37 -1.26
CA ILE A 47 3.42 -9.19 -0.46
C ILE A 47 3.42 -10.63 -0.95
N VAL A 48 3.30 -10.84 -2.26
CA VAL A 48 3.30 -12.18 -2.88
C VAL A 48 4.61 -12.90 -2.58
N GLN A 49 5.74 -12.22 -2.71
CA GLN A 49 7.04 -12.79 -2.40
C GLN A 49 7.13 -13.18 -0.90
N GLY A 50 6.71 -12.32 0.01
CA GLY A 50 6.68 -12.62 1.44
C GLY A 50 5.78 -13.82 1.76
N ILE A 51 4.60 -13.93 1.14
CA ILE A 51 3.71 -15.10 1.30
C ILE A 51 4.42 -16.38 0.81
N THR A 52 5.03 -16.34 -0.37
CA THR A 52 5.71 -17.50 -0.94
C THR A 52 6.80 -18.03 -0.02
N LEU A 53 7.63 -17.14 0.53
CA LEU A 53 8.67 -17.52 1.48
C LEU A 53 8.10 -18.16 2.76
N VAL A 54 7.03 -17.58 3.31
CA VAL A 54 6.39 -18.12 4.52
C VAL A 54 5.75 -19.49 4.26
N MET A 55 5.24 -19.75 3.05
CA MET A 55 4.67 -21.05 2.68
C MET A 55 5.70 -22.18 2.59
N GLU A 56 6.96 -21.86 2.33
CA GLU A 56 8.03 -22.86 2.21
C GLU A 56 8.51 -23.39 3.57
N ARG A 57 8.16 -22.74 4.68
CA ARG A 57 8.64 -23.08 6.01
C ARG A 57 7.52 -23.07 7.04
N ALA A 58 7.03 -24.25 7.36
CA ALA A 58 6.05 -24.43 8.44
C ALA A 58 6.68 -24.17 9.82
N PRO A 59 5.90 -23.60 10.77
CA PRO A 59 6.35 -23.46 12.16
C PRO A 59 6.69 -24.84 12.78
N GLU A 60 7.74 -24.87 13.60
CA GLU A 60 8.14 -26.08 14.32
C GLU A 60 7.13 -26.44 15.41
N LYS A 61 7.00 -27.75 15.65
CA LYS A 61 6.22 -28.25 16.78
C LYS A 61 6.95 -27.94 18.07
N ALA A 62 6.27 -27.33 19.03
CA ALA A 62 6.81 -27.02 20.34
C ALA A 62 5.96 -27.64 21.44
N VAL A 63 6.54 -27.76 22.65
CA VAL A 63 5.86 -28.24 23.84
C VAL A 63 5.87 -27.14 24.89
N GLY A 64 4.74 -26.89 25.52
CA GLY A 64 4.58 -25.89 26.56
C GLY A 64 5.28 -26.32 27.87
N GLU A 65 5.36 -25.39 28.82
CA GLU A 65 5.93 -25.68 30.16
C GLU A 65 5.15 -26.77 30.93
N ASP A 66 3.87 -26.94 30.60
CA ASP A 66 2.98 -27.99 31.12
C ASP A 66 3.17 -29.36 30.44
N GLY A 67 4.12 -29.48 29.51
CA GLY A 67 4.38 -30.71 28.75
C GLY A 67 3.37 -31.01 27.64
N LEU A 68 2.40 -30.11 27.37
CA LEU A 68 1.41 -30.29 26.30
C LEU A 68 1.90 -29.71 24.98
N PRO A 69 1.51 -30.29 23.83
CA PRO A 69 1.84 -29.77 22.53
C PRO A 69 1.26 -28.35 22.32
N LEU A 70 2.10 -27.40 21.90
CA LEU A 70 1.64 -26.09 21.45
C LEU A 70 1.20 -26.14 19.98
N PRO A 71 0.12 -25.44 19.62
CA PRO A 71 -0.29 -25.31 18.21
C PRO A 71 0.86 -24.75 17.37
N PRO A 72 1.26 -25.39 16.26
CA PRO A 72 2.36 -24.93 15.43
C PRO A 72 1.89 -23.78 14.53
N TYR A 73 1.84 -22.56 15.06
CA TYR A 73 1.52 -21.38 14.27
C TYR A 73 2.50 -20.23 14.57
N ALA A 74 2.71 -19.39 13.56
CA ALA A 74 3.41 -18.13 13.72
C ALA A 74 2.66 -17.03 12.94
N VAL A 75 2.76 -15.78 13.43
CA VAL A 75 2.12 -14.62 12.79
C VAL A 75 3.21 -13.65 12.37
N TYR A 76 3.26 -13.37 11.07
CA TYR A 76 4.18 -12.40 10.49
C TYR A 76 3.42 -11.19 9.96
N ASN A 77 3.96 -10.00 10.22
CA ASN A 77 3.54 -8.80 9.52
C ASN A 77 4.34 -8.71 8.22
N ILE A 78 3.65 -8.46 7.10
CA ILE A 78 4.28 -8.14 5.82
C ILE A 78 3.91 -6.70 5.50
N GLY A 79 4.89 -5.82 5.57
CA GLY A 79 4.77 -4.39 5.37
C GLY A 79 6.13 -3.79 5.02
N ASN A 80 6.14 -2.57 4.50
CA ASN A 80 7.37 -1.90 4.10
C ASN A 80 8.15 -1.30 5.28
N ASN A 81 7.51 -1.20 6.45
CA ASN A 81 8.05 -0.58 7.66
C ASN A 81 8.59 0.84 7.43
N THR A 82 8.00 1.55 6.47
CA THR A 82 8.36 2.91 6.10
C THR A 82 7.08 3.71 5.85
N PRO A 83 6.52 4.37 6.89
CA PRO A 83 5.28 5.12 6.75
C PRO A 83 5.46 6.35 5.86
N GLU A 84 4.80 6.37 4.73
CA GLU A 84 4.79 7.46 3.75
C GLU A 84 3.73 8.50 4.09
N ASN A 85 4.03 9.78 3.82
CA ASN A 85 3.07 10.86 4.00
C ASN A 85 1.98 10.80 2.93
N LEU A 86 0.73 11.09 3.30
CA LEU A 86 -0.40 11.04 2.37
C LEU A 86 -0.31 12.09 1.26
N LEU A 87 0.25 13.28 1.52
CA LEU A 87 0.43 14.30 0.48
C LEU A 87 1.49 13.87 -0.52
N ASP A 88 2.64 13.36 -0.04
CA ASP A 88 3.70 12.86 -0.91
C ASP A 88 3.18 11.69 -1.78
N PHE A 89 2.38 10.80 -1.19
CA PHE A 89 1.70 9.73 -1.93
C PHE A 89 0.80 10.28 -3.04
N VAL A 90 -0.02 11.30 -2.76
CA VAL A 90 -0.91 11.91 -3.74
C VAL A 90 -0.13 12.58 -4.86
N ASP A 91 0.93 13.31 -4.52
CA ASP A 91 1.76 14.01 -5.51
C ASP A 91 2.48 13.00 -6.43
N ILE A 92 3.08 11.95 -5.88
CA ILE A 92 3.68 10.87 -6.68
C ILE A 92 2.64 10.18 -7.58
N LEU A 93 1.45 9.88 -7.05
CA LEU A 93 0.37 9.27 -7.85
C LEU A 93 0.02 10.15 -9.05
N GLN A 94 -0.18 11.45 -8.83
CA GLN A 94 -0.51 12.41 -9.89
C GLN A 94 0.57 12.47 -10.98
N GLU A 95 1.84 12.53 -10.58
CA GLU A 95 2.97 12.52 -11.51
C GLU A 95 3.01 11.25 -12.36
N GLU A 96 2.80 10.08 -11.74
CA GLU A 96 2.83 8.81 -12.47
C GLU A 96 1.59 8.62 -13.37
N LEU A 97 0.43 9.21 -13.03
CA LEU A 97 -0.75 9.24 -13.91
C LEU A 97 -0.50 10.11 -15.17
N VAL A 98 0.18 11.25 -15.02
CA VAL A 98 0.61 12.09 -16.15
C VAL A 98 1.65 11.34 -16.99
N ALA A 99 2.65 10.73 -16.37
CA ALA A 99 3.70 9.98 -17.06
C ALA A 99 3.14 8.79 -17.86
N ALA A 100 2.08 8.14 -17.35
CA ALA A 100 1.37 7.09 -18.07
C ALA A 100 0.45 7.62 -19.18
N GLY A 101 0.20 8.94 -19.25
CA GLY A 101 -0.71 9.55 -20.20
C GLY A 101 -2.19 9.37 -19.88
N LEU A 102 -2.52 9.14 -18.59
CA LEU A 102 -3.89 9.10 -18.08
C LEU A 102 -4.43 10.50 -17.77
N LEU A 103 -3.53 11.44 -17.50
CA LEU A 103 -3.82 12.84 -17.28
C LEU A 103 -2.99 13.70 -18.23
N PRO A 104 -3.50 14.87 -18.69
CA PRO A 104 -2.74 15.79 -19.52
C PRO A 104 -1.53 16.35 -18.75
N LYS A 105 -0.49 16.78 -19.48
CA LYS A 105 0.75 17.32 -18.89
C LYS A 105 0.55 18.62 -18.10
N ASP A 106 -0.47 19.37 -18.45
CA ASP A 106 -0.88 20.64 -17.83
C ASP A 106 -2.04 20.51 -16.87
N TYR A 107 -2.27 19.27 -16.33
CA TYR A 107 -3.37 19.02 -15.41
C TYR A 107 -3.24 19.85 -14.12
N ASP A 108 -4.26 20.63 -13.80
CA ASP A 108 -4.30 21.46 -12.58
C ASP A 108 -4.63 20.61 -11.36
N PHE A 109 -3.60 20.08 -10.74
CA PHE A 109 -3.74 19.27 -9.53
C PHE A 109 -4.31 20.05 -8.34
N ALA A 110 -4.06 21.35 -8.26
CA ALA A 110 -4.54 22.17 -7.16
C ALA A 110 -6.06 22.34 -7.21
N ALA A 111 -6.61 22.52 -8.41
CA ALA A 111 -8.06 22.62 -8.62
C ALA A 111 -8.80 21.31 -8.29
N HIS A 112 -8.11 20.17 -8.35
CA HIS A 112 -8.70 18.85 -8.15
C HIS A 112 -8.36 18.22 -6.79
N LYS A 113 -7.78 18.99 -5.83
CA LYS A 113 -7.51 18.55 -4.45
C LYS A 113 -8.30 19.39 -3.45
N LYS A 114 -8.97 18.73 -2.50
CA LYS A 114 -9.64 19.38 -1.37
C LYS A 114 -9.19 18.73 -0.06
N LEU A 115 -8.51 19.54 0.78
CA LEU A 115 -8.17 19.13 2.14
C LEU A 115 -9.41 19.21 3.02
N VAL A 116 -9.69 18.15 3.78
CA VAL A 116 -10.87 18.05 4.66
C VAL A 116 -10.48 17.52 6.04
N PRO A 117 -11.30 17.74 7.08
CA PRO A 117 -11.06 17.19 8.41
C PRO A 117 -10.94 15.66 8.40
N MET A 118 -10.34 15.12 9.46
CA MET A 118 -10.20 13.68 9.66
C MET A 118 -11.57 13.00 9.76
N GLN A 119 -11.69 11.81 9.20
CA GLN A 119 -12.89 10.99 9.33
C GLN A 119 -12.95 10.36 10.73
N PRO A 120 -14.15 10.23 11.34
CA PRO A 120 -14.32 9.47 12.58
C PRO A 120 -13.83 8.03 12.43
N GLY A 121 -13.01 7.58 13.38
CA GLY A 121 -12.46 6.21 13.40
C GLY A 121 -11.21 6.00 12.55
N ASP A 122 -10.74 6.99 11.80
CA ASP A 122 -9.45 6.90 11.11
C ASP A 122 -8.29 7.13 12.11
N VAL A 123 -7.09 6.67 11.74
CA VAL A 123 -5.88 6.79 12.56
C VAL A 123 -4.81 7.59 11.82
N PRO A 124 -4.00 8.41 12.53
CA PRO A 124 -3.03 9.29 11.88
C PRO A 124 -1.84 8.52 11.27
N VAL A 125 -1.44 7.40 11.87
CA VAL A 125 -0.27 6.62 11.42
C VAL A 125 -0.55 5.12 11.52
N THR A 126 -0.18 4.38 10.48
CA THR A 126 -0.09 2.91 10.51
C THR A 126 1.25 2.47 9.95
N TYR A 127 1.90 1.51 10.61
CA TYR A 127 3.10 0.87 10.07
C TYR A 127 3.25 -0.55 10.64
N ALA A 128 4.01 -1.39 9.92
CA ALA A 128 4.27 -2.76 10.30
C ALA A 128 5.58 -2.86 11.08
N ASP A 129 5.58 -3.59 12.18
CA ASP A 129 6.82 -4.19 12.70
C ASP A 129 7.06 -5.51 11.94
N THR A 130 8.09 -5.52 11.11
CA THR A 130 8.45 -6.63 10.22
C THR A 130 9.64 -7.44 10.73
N SER A 131 10.14 -7.15 11.94
CA SER A 131 11.36 -7.74 12.52
C SER A 131 11.35 -9.26 12.51
N ALA A 132 10.21 -9.89 12.83
CA ALA A 132 10.08 -11.34 12.83
C ALA A 132 10.23 -11.92 11.41
N LEU A 133 9.64 -11.28 10.40
CA LEU A 133 9.76 -11.71 9.00
C LEU A 133 11.21 -11.58 8.51
N GLU A 134 11.87 -10.47 8.84
CA GLU A 134 13.26 -10.22 8.48
C GLU A 134 14.20 -11.23 9.15
N THR A 135 13.98 -11.53 10.44
CA THR A 135 14.79 -12.47 11.19
C THR A 135 14.65 -13.90 10.68
N ASP A 136 13.40 -14.36 10.48
CA ASP A 136 13.14 -15.76 10.17
C ASP A 136 13.33 -16.11 8.69
N PHE A 137 13.06 -15.15 7.80
CA PHE A 137 13.07 -15.39 6.34
C PHE A 137 14.08 -14.52 5.58
N GLY A 138 14.79 -13.61 6.24
CA GLY A 138 15.75 -12.70 5.58
C GLY A 138 15.09 -11.80 4.55
N PHE A 139 13.78 -11.57 4.66
CA PHE A 139 12.99 -10.84 3.66
C PHE A 139 12.47 -9.52 4.20
N LYS A 140 12.63 -8.49 3.39
CA LYS A 140 12.08 -7.17 3.60
C LYS A 140 11.53 -6.62 2.28
N PRO A 141 10.27 -6.14 2.24
CA PRO A 141 9.74 -5.39 1.10
C PRO A 141 10.66 -4.23 0.72
N SER A 142 10.85 -4.00 -0.59
CA SER A 142 11.81 -3.01 -1.08
C SER A 142 11.31 -2.18 -2.24
N THR A 143 10.13 -2.46 -2.78
CA THR A 143 9.56 -1.67 -3.88
C THR A 143 9.21 -0.27 -3.41
N SER A 144 9.85 0.75 -4.01
CA SER A 144 9.56 2.14 -3.68
C SER A 144 8.13 2.52 -4.06
N LEU A 145 7.55 3.48 -3.31
CA LEU A 145 6.19 3.98 -3.57
C LEU A 145 6.02 4.45 -5.02
N ARG A 146 7.00 5.19 -5.55
CA ARG A 146 6.99 5.68 -6.92
C ARG A 146 6.95 4.54 -7.95
N GLU A 147 7.81 3.53 -7.79
CA GLU A 147 7.85 2.40 -8.72
C GLU A 147 6.53 1.61 -8.70
N GLY A 148 5.97 1.36 -7.54
CA GLY A 148 4.69 0.67 -7.41
C GLY A 148 3.53 1.45 -8.03
N LEU A 149 3.47 2.78 -7.82
CA LEU A 149 2.45 3.65 -8.42
C LEU A 149 2.62 3.78 -9.94
N ARG A 150 3.86 3.78 -10.43
CA ARG A 150 4.15 3.72 -11.88
C ARG A 150 3.60 2.45 -12.53
N ARG A 151 3.84 1.29 -11.92
CA ARG A 151 3.31 0.00 -12.41
C ARG A 151 1.79 -0.03 -12.35
N PHE A 152 1.20 0.49 -11.28
CA PHE A 152 -0.26 0.63 -11.15
C PHE A 152 -0.84 1.54 -12.26
N ALA A 153 -0.27 2.72 -12.50
CA ALA A 153 -0.77 3.65 -13.50
C ALA A 153 -0.73 3.05 -14.93
N ARG A 154 0.33 2.33 -15.28
CA ARG A 154 0.43 1.61 -16.56
C ARG A 154 -0.63 0.53 -16.68
N TRP A 155 -0.75 -0.33 -15.64
CA TRP A 155 -1.77 -1.36 -15.61
C TRP A 155 -3.18 -0.77 -15.73
N TYR A 156 -3.47 0.33 -15.02
CA TYR A 156 -4.76 0.99 -15.05
C TYR A 156 -5.10 1.44 -16.48
N LYS A 157 -4.15 2.08 -17.16
CA LYS A 157 -4.29 2.48 -18.55
C LYS A 157 -4.60 1.31 -19.48
N ASP A 158 -3.80 0.26 -19.40
CA ASP A 158 -3.94 -0.90 -20.28
C ASP A 158 -5.25 -1.65 -20.00
N PHE A 159 -5.63 -1.81 -18.74
CA PHE A 159 -6.83 -2.54 -18.33
C PHE A 159 -8.13 -1.80 -18.71
N TYR A 160 -8.17 -0.49 -18.53
CA TYR A 160 -9.35 0.32 -18.83
C TYR A 160 -9.38 0.88 -20.26
N GLY A 161 -8.30 0.73 -21.02
CA GLY A 161 -8.22 1.17 -22.43
C GLY A 161 -8.27 2.68 -22.61
N CYS A 162 -7.70 3.45 -21.67
CA CYS A 162 -7.73 4.93 -21.66
C CYS A 162 -6.34 5.56 -21.82
#